data_61bd58d6331856ca7fc234aab7b5163e
#
_entry.id   61bd58d6331856ca7fc234aab7b5163e
#
_cell.length_a   1.000
_cell.length_b   1.000
_cell.length_c   1.000
_cell.angle_alpha   90.00
_cell.angle_beta   90.00
_cell.angle_gamma   90.00
#
_symmetry.space_group_name_H-M   'P 1'
#
loop_
_entity.id
_entity.type
_entity.pdbx_description
1 polymer ?
#
loop_
_entity_poly.entity_id
_entity_poly.type
_entity_poly.pdbx_seq_one_letter_code
_entity_poly.pdbx_strand_id
1 'polypeptide(L)'
;EDSYVYGSPKVTVNIKRDYTWLNIGTGYYTSQLFGEGWDQPVLKAKEANIYKLEDCITKGYPIMFTLSDDNQELIGWDPQPTGYDKTDYGMLYFAAAGMERKGNVLSFPMQGLVVLDSGKWGVLYQGFTETLEMPEGF
;
A
#
# COMPACT_ATOMS: atom_id res chain seq x y z
N GLU A 1 -0.83 -4.95 23.48
CA GLU A 1 0.05 -4.75 23.34
C GLU A 1 0.37 -4.25 22.11
N ASP A 2 0.79 -3.41 21.93
CA ASP A 2 0.97 -2.95 20.72
C ASP A 2 2.16 -3.35 20.13
N SER A 3 2.04 -3.84 18.99
CA SER A 3 3.13 -4.24 18.25
C SER A 3 3.67 -3.08 17.52
N TYR A 4 4.92 -2.95 17.44
CA TYR A 4 5.56 -1.92 16.68
C TYR A 4 6.16 -2.49 15.42
N VAL A 5 5.41 -3.40 14.79
CA VAL A 5 5.86 -4.06 13.58
C VAL A 5 6.20 -3.03 12.51
N TYR A 6 5.45 -1.93 12.48
CA TYR A 6 5.66 -0.89 11.48
C TYR A 6 6.39 0.34 12.06
N GLY A 7 6.91 0.24 13.27
CA GLY A 7 7.52 1.39 13.92
C GLY A 7 6.49 2.33 14.50
N SER A 8 6.96 3.42 15.08
CA SER A 8 6.09 4.43 15.66
C SER A 8 5.77 5.50 14.62
N PRO A 9 4.51 5.92 14.49
CA PRO A 9 4.18 6.97 13.52
C PRO A 9 4.90 8.28 13.81
N LYS A 10 5.32 8.51 15.06
CA LYS A 10 6.00 9.74 15.40
C LYS A 10 7.49 9.69 15.14
N VAL A 11 8.01 8.53 14.83
CA VAL A 11 9.43 8.35 14.59
C VAL A 11 9.68 7.96 13.15
N THR A 12 8.72 8.22 12.29
CA THR A 12 8.86 7.87 10.89
C THR A 12 10.00 8.66 10.27
N VAL A 13 10.96 7.96 9.75
CA VAL A 13 12.05 8.57 9.04
C VAL A 13 11.72 8.54 7.58
N ASN A 14 11.52 9.72 7.03
CA ASN A 14 11.28 9.82 5.62
C ASN A 14 12.59 9.92 4.91
N ILE A 15 13.06 8.80 4.45
CA ILE A 15 14.20 8.79 3.56
C ILE A 15 13.64 8.96 2.17
N LYS A 16 13.69 10.18 1.69
CA LYS A 16 13.24 10.42 0.35
C LYS A 16 14.34 10.11 -0.60
N ARG A 17 14.03 9.24 -1.54
CA ARG A 17 14.89 9.00 -2.67
C ARG A 17 14.19 9.46 -3.90
N ASP A 18 14.93 10.15 -4.75
CA ASP A 18 14.38 10.59 -6.01
C ASP A 18 14.49 9.46 -7.01
N TYR A 19 13.41 8.74 -7.16
CA TYR A 19 13.35 7.67 -8.15
C TYR A 19 12.86 8.23 -9.48
N THR A 20 13.30 7.59 -10.55
CA THR A 20 12.76 7.85 -11.87
C THR A 20 11.58 6.92 -12.07
N TRP A 21 10.38 7.49 -12.15
CA TRP A 21 9.17 6.68 -12.25
C TRP A 21 8.79 6.45 -13.70
N LEU A 22 8.62 5.18 -14.06
CA LEU A 22 8.24 4.78 -15.40
C LEU A 22 6.82 4.22 -15.34
N ASN A 23 5.98 4.71 -16.23
CA ASN A 23 4.61 4.17 -16.32
C ASN A 23 4.68 2.83 -17.03
N ILE A 24 4.31 1.75 -16.33
CA ILE A 24 4.36 0.41 -16.90
C ILE A 24 2.98 -0.08 -17.36
N GLY A 25 2.00 0.80 -17.33
CA GLY A 25 0.67 0.49 -17.82
C GLY A 25 -0.39 0.70 -16.77
N THR A 26 -1.61 0.29 -17.10
CA THR A 26 -2.75 0.42 -16.22
C THR A 26 -3.23 -0.97 -15.82
N GLY A 27 -3.28 -1.20 -14.51
CA GLY A 27 -3.85 -2.41 -13.95
C GLY A 27 -5.24 -2.16 -13.41
N TYR A 28 -5.70 -3.05 -12.55
CA TYR A 28 -7.02 -2.91 -11.93
C TYR A 28 -6.90 -3.19 -10.44
N TYR A 29 -7.33 -2.25 -9.63
CA TYR A 29 -7.29 -2.38 -8.18
C TYR A 29 -8.68 -2.69 -7.65
N THR A 30 -8.76 -3.69 -6.78
CA THR A 30 -10.02 -4.04 -6.12
C THR A 30 -9.85 -3.91 -4.62
N SER A 31 -10.67 -3.06 -4.02
CA SER A 31 -10.64 -2.87 -2.58
C SER A 31 -11.77 -3.65 -1.94
N GLN A 32 -11.42 -4.63 -1.12
CA GLN A 32 -12.40 -5.36 -0.35
C GLN A 32 -12.97 -4.47 0.74
N LEU A 33 -12.13 -3.66 1.35
CA LEU A 33 -12.58 -2.80 2.45
C LEU A 33 -13.61 -1.78 2.00
N PHE A 34 -13.38 -1.14 0.86
CA PHE A 34 -14.30 -0.12 0.35
C PHE A 34 -15.36 -0.69 -0.60
N GLY A 35 -15.23 -1.96 -0.98
CA GLY A 35 -16.23 -2.62 -1.80
C GLY A 35 -16.30 -2.13 -3.24
N GLU A 36 -15.18 -1.66 -3.79
CA GLU A 36 -15.17 -1.15 -5.16
C GLU A 36 -13.82 -1.41 -5.82
N GLY A 37 -13.77 -1.20 -7.12
CA GLY A 37 -12.56 -1.36 -7.89
C GLY A 37 -12.46 -0.30 -8.97
N TRP A 38 -11.26 -0.12 -9.51
CA TRP A 38 -11.01 0.91 -10.51
C TRP A 38 -9.76 0.60 -11.32
N ASP A 39 -9.67 1.22 -12.49
CA ASP A 39 -8.45 1.17 -13.28
C ASP A 39 -7.36 1.90 -12.51
N GLN A 40 -6.17 1.30 -12.41
CA GLN A 40 -5.10 1.83 -11.60
C GLN A 40 -3.82 1.96 -12.42
N PRO A 41 -3.40 3.18 -12.71
CA PRO A 41 -2.08 3.37 -13.34
C PRO A 41 -0.99 2.88 -12.39
N VAL A 42 -0.01 2.18 -12.93
CA VAL A 42 1.08 1.61 -12.15
C VAL A 42 2.39 2.18 -12.65
N LEU A 43 3.18 2.72 -11.72
CA LEU A 43 4.51 3.21 -12.01
C LEU A 43 5.52 2.31 -11.34
N LYS A 44 6.70 2.21 -11.96
CA LYS A 44 7.79 1.45 -11.37
C LYS A 44 9.04 2.31 -11.36
N ALA A 45 9.79 2.26 -10.26
CA ALA A 45 11.06 2.96 -10.18
C ALA A 45 12.07 2.29 -11.11
N LYS A 46 12.79 3.10 -11.86
CA LYS A 46 13.84 2.57 -12.73
C LYS A 46 14.98 1.96 -11.91
N GLU A 47 15.25 2.54 -10.75
CA GLU A 47 16.42 2.21 -9.95
C GLU A 47 16.21 1.09 -8.93
N ALA A 48 14.96 0.70 -8.69
CA ALA A 48 14.66 -0.29 -7.66
C ALA A 48 13.34 -0.99 -7.99
N ASN A 49 13.09 -2.12 -7.36
CA ASN A 49 11.84 -2.85 -7.62
C ASN A 49 10.71 -2.35 -6.74
N ILE A 50 10.49 -1.04 -6.81
CA ILE A 50 9.46 -0.34 -6.07
C ILE A 50 8.38 0.09 -7.04
N TYR A 51 7.13 -0.11 -6.63
CA TYR A 51 5.96 0.22 -7.46
C TYR A 51 5.16 1.30 -6.78
N LYS A 52 4.53 2.14 -7.59
CA LYS A 52 3.75 3.26 -7.09
C LYS A 52 2.39 3.28 -7.78
N LEU A 53 1.35 3.32 -6.98
CA LEU A 53 -0.03 3.40 -7.46
C LEU A 53 -0.49 4.85 -7.27
N GLU A 54 -0.56 5.58 -8.38
CA GLU A 54 -0.94 6.99 -8.33
C GLU A 54 -2.41 7.13 -8.02
N ASP A 55 -2.76 8.05 -7.12
CA ASP A 55 -4.15 8.36 -6.79
C ASP A 55 -4.96 7.10 -6.52
N CYS A 56 -4.39 6.17 -5.70
CA CYS A 56 -4.99 4.85 -5.55
C CYS A 56 -6.37 4.90 -4.92
N ILE A 57 -6.45 5.16 -3.63
CA ILE A 57 -7.73 5.22 -2.96
C ILE A 57 -8.28 6.63 -2.99
N THR A 58 -7.41 7.60 -2.77
CA THR A 58 -7.78 9.01 -2.80
C THR A 58 -6.79 9.76 -3.66
N LYS A 59 -7.29 10.67 -4.47
CA LYS A 59 -6.44 11.49 -5.32
C LYS A 59 -5.44 12.26 -4.46
N GLY A 60 -4.18 12.26 -4.88
CA GLY A 60 -3.12 12.94 -4.13
C GLY A 60 -2.42 12.06 -3.11
N TYR A 61 -2.85 10.80 -2.95
CA TYR A 61 -2.27 9.89 -1.97
C TYR A 61 -1.77 8.64 -2.68
N PRO A 62 -0.56 8.67 -3.24
CA PRO A 62 -0.03 7.47 -3.90
C PRO A 62 0.33 6.40 -2.88
N ILE A 63 0.28 5.17 -3.31
CA ILE A 63 0.63 4.00 -2.49
C ILE A 63 1.88 3.39 -3.12
N MET A 64 2.88 3.08 -2.30
CA MET A 64 4.12 2.46 -2.78
C MET A 64 4.37 1.16 -2.07
N PHE A 65 4.93 0.19 -2.79
CA PHE A 65 5.34 -1.07 -2.20
C PHE A 65 6.56 -1.62 -2.95
N THR A 66 7.33 -2.45 -2.26
CA THR A 66 8.55 -3.04 -2.81
C THR A 66 8.36 -4.54 -2.95
N LEU A 67 8.71 -5.08 -4.10
CA LEU A 67 8.65 -6.51 -4.34
C LEU A 67 10.07 -7.10 -4.39
N SER A 68 10.15 -8.41 -4.17
CA SER A 68 11.40 -9.14 -4.36
C SER A 68 11.83 -9.07 -5.83
N ASP A 69 13.09 -9.39 -6.09
CA ASP A 69 13.64 -9.27 -7.45
C ASP A 69 12.88 -10.10 -8.47
N ASP A 70 12.31 -11.22 -8.03
CA ASP A 70 11.54 -12.09 -8.93
C ASP A 70 10.04 -11.75 -8.92
N ASN A 71 9.65 -10.69 -8.22
CA ASN A 71 8.27 -10.23 -8.13
C ASN A 71 7.31 -11.24 -7.50
N GLN A 72 7.82 -12.19 -6.73
CA GLN A 72 6.98 -13.23 -6.13
C GLN A 72 6.59 -12.93 -4.70
N GLU A 73 7.31 -12.03 -4.03
CA GLU A 73 7.08 -11.74 -2.62
C GLU A 73 7.07 -10.26 -2.35
N LEU A 74 6.32 -9.87 -1.35
CA LEU A 74 6.30 -8.50 -0.88
C LEU A 74 7.46 -8.29 0.09
N ILE A 75 8.33 -7.32 -0.23
CA ILE A 75 9.42 -6.95 0.67
C ILE A 75 8.94 -5.91 1.67
N GLY A 76 8.14 -4.94 1.23
CA GLY A 76 7.66 -3.94 2.15
C GLY A 76 6.45 -3.17 1.65
N TRP A 77 5.52 -2.97 2.56
CA TRP A 77 4.38 -2.06 2.39
C TRP A 77 4.15 -1.48 3.78
N ASP A 78 4.94 -0.46 4.11
CA ASP A 78 4.83 0.20 5.40
C ASP A 78 3.56 1.04 5.45
N PRO A 79 3.09 1.39 6.66
CA PRO A 79 1.87 2.19 6.77
C PRO A 79 1.94 3.44 5.91
N GLN A 80 0.94 3.62 5.08
CA GLN A 80 0.85 4.77 4.18
C GLN A 80 -0.57 5.32 4.24
N PRO A 81 -0.72 6.64 4.20
CA PRO A 81 -2.04 7.24 4.25
C PRO A 81 -2.82 6.93 2.97
N THR A 82 -4.06 6.51 3.15
CA THR A 82 -4.95 6.24 2.03
C THR A 82 -5.62 7.50 1.51
N GLY A 83 -5.62 8.57 2.31
CA GLY A 83 -6.38 9.77 2.02
C GLY A 83 -7.78 9.74 2.59
N TYR A 84 -8.26 8.58 3.04
CA TYR A 84 -9.56 8.48 3.67
C TYR A 84 -9.42 8.88 5.14
N ASP A 85 -10.06 9.97 5.53
CA ASP A 85 -9.91 10.50 6.88
C ASP A 85 -11.22 10.55 7.67
N LYS A 86 -12.19 9.73 7.27
CA LYS A 86 -13.52 9.76 7.88
C LYS A 86 -13.72 8.68 8.93
N THR A 87 -12.62 8.13 9.46
CA THR A 87 -12.73 7.21 10.59
C THR A 87 -12.89 8.00 11.88
N ASP A 88 -13.27 7.30 12.96
CA ASP A 88 -13.37 7.95 14.27
C ASP A 88 -12.00 8.42 14.78
N TYR A 89 -10.93 8.01 14.14
CA TYR A 89 -9.57 8.37 14.55
C TYR A 89 -8.82 9.16 13.46
N GLY A 90 -9.55 9.63 12.44
CA GLY A 90 -8.97 10.43 11.37
C GLY A 90 -8.42 9.57 10.24
N MET A 91 -7.22 9.90 9.79
CA MET A 91 -6.64 9.29 8.60
C MET A 91 -6.47 7.79 8.72
N LEU A 92 -6.89 7.06 7.71
CA LEU A 92 -6.71 5.63 7.60
C LEU A 92 -5.42 5.33 6.83
N TYR A 93 -4.59 4.45 7.38
CA TYR A 93 -3.34 4.01 6.75
C TYR A 93 -3.47 2.55 6.38
N PHE A 94 -2.91 2.18 5.23
CA PHE A 94 -2.83 0.78 4.84
C PHE A 94 -1.42 0.27 5.01
N ALA A 95 -1.30 -0.98 5.51
CA ALA A 95 -0.02 -1.67 5.64
C ALA A 95 -0.24 -3.14 5.32
N ALA A 96 0.73 -3.76 4.71
CA ALA A 96 0.68 -5.18 4.39
C ALA A 96 2.00 -5.84 4.76
N ALA A 97 1.93 -7.05 5.28
CA ALA A 97 3.11 -7.81 5.67
C ALA A 97 3.43 -8.93 4.69
N GLY A 98 2.56 -9.17 3.72
CA GLY A 98 2.76 -10.24 2.76
C GLY A 98 1.90 -10.08 1.53
N MET A 99 2.10 -10.98 0.59
CA MET A 99 1.41 -10.92 -0.70
C MET A 99 1.34 -12.33 -1.26
N GLU A 100 0.28 -12.62 -1.98
CA GLU A 100 0.18 -13.83 -2.76
C GLU A 100 0.04 -13.43 -4.22
N ARG A 101 0.80 -14.06 -5.10
CA ARG A 101 0.74 -13.77 -6.53
C ARG A 101 0.18 -14.94 -7.30
N LYS A 102 -0.80 -14.66 -8.16
CA LYS A 102 -1.33 -15.64 -9.10
C LYS A 102 -1.38 -14.99 -10.48
N GLY A 103 -0.45 -15.38 -11.35
CA GLY A 103 -0.33 -14.74 -12.65
C GLY A 103 0.00 -13.26 -12.48
N ASN A 104 -0.84 -12.39 -13.02
CA ASN A 104 -0.65 -10.95 -12.89
C ASN A 104 -1.43 -10.37 -11.71
N VAL A 105 -2.04 -11.20 -10.87
CA VAL A 105 -2.86 -10.71 -9.77
C VAL A 105 -2.08 -10.83 -8.47
N LEU A 106 -1.93 -9.70 -7.79
CA LEU A 106 -1.28 -9.61 -6.49
C LEU A 106 -2.35 -9.40 -5.43
N SER A 107 -2.36 -10.27 -4.42
CA SER A 107 -3.33 -10.17 -3.32
C SER A 107 -2.57 -9.84 -2.04
N PHE A 108 -2.99 -8.76 -1.39
CA PHE A 108 -2.32 -8.26 -0.18
C PHE A 108 -3.27 -8.37 1.00
N PRO A 109 -3.05 -9.35 1.91
CA PRO A 109 -3.75 -9.31 3.20
C PRO A 109 -3.35 -8.01 3.88
N MET A 110 -4.34 -7.19 4.20
CA MET A 110 -4.09 -5.80 4.54
C MET A 110 -4.55 -5.48 5.95
N GLN A 111 -3.91 -4.50 6.57
CA GLN A 111 -4.37 -3.92 7.82
C GLN A 111 -4.69 -2.45 7.58
N GLY A 112 -5.81 -2.01 8.14
CA GLY A 112 -6.16 -0.59 8.18
C GLY A 112 -5.79 -0.04 9.54
N LEU A 113 -4.87 0.91 9.57
CA LEU A 113 -4.30 1.45 10.79
C LEU A 113 -4.68 2.91 10.97
N VAL A 114 -4.72 3.33 12.23
CA VAL A 114 -4.95 4.72 12.59
C VAL A 114 -3.93 5.10 13.66
N VAL A 115 -3.71 6.40 13.85
CA VAL A 115 -2.86 6.89 14.93
C VAL A 115 -3.75 7.20 16.12
N LEU A 116 -3.52 6.51 17.23
CA LEU A 116 -4.30 6.71 18.45
C LEU A 116 -3.87 7.97 19.18
N ASP A 117 -4.69 8.40 20.14
CA ASP A 117 -4.35 9.58 20.96
C ASP A 117 -3.02 9.40 21.67
N SER A 118 -2.65 8.16 21.98
CA SER A 118 -1.36 7.87 22.60
C SER A 118 -0.18 8.09 21.66
N GLY A 119 -0.44 8.30 20.37
CA GLY A 119 0.60 8.43 19.37
C GLY A 119 1.07 7.09 18.83
N LYS A 120 0.40 6.01 19.17
CA LYS A 120 0.74 4.67 18.69
C LYS A 120 -0.19 4.24 17.58
N TRP A 121 0.24 3.24 16.81
CA TRP A 121 -0.63 2.64 15.81
C TRP A 121 -1.74 1.85 16.48
N GLY A 122 -2.94 2.00 15.94
CA GLY A 122 -4.06 1.14 16.29
C GLY A 122 -4.55 0.43 15.06
N VAL A 123 -4.97 -0.84 15.20
CA VAL A 123 -5.52 -1.60 14.10
C VAL A 123 -7.04 -1.37 14.09
N LEU A 124 -7.52 -0.67 13.09
CA LEU A 124 -8.96 -0.38 12.98
C LEU A 124 -9.66 -1.48 12.17
N TYR A 125 -9.03 -1.93 11.09
CA TYR A 125 -9.57 -2.98 10.25
C TYR A 125 -8.50 -4.03 9.98
N GLN A 126 -8.88 -5.30 9.97
CA GLN A 126 -7.99 -6.38 9.59
C GLN A 126 -8.81 -7.51 9.00
N GLY A 127 -8.12 -8.49 8.42
CA GLY A 127 -8.80 -9.64 7.83
C GLY A 127 -9.43 -9.34 6.49
N PHE A 128 -9.01 -8.28 5.82
CA PHE A 128 -9.45 -7.99 4.46
C PHE A 128 -8.26 -8.07 3.50
N THR A 129 -8.56 -8.23 2.23
CA THR A 129 -7.54 -8.38 1.20
C THR A 129 -7.78 -7.34 0.11
N GLU A 130 -6.72 -6.60 -0.22
CA GLU A 130 -6.73 -5.70 -1.37
C GLU A 130 -6.03 -6.40 -2.52
N THR A 131 -6.52 -6.20 -3.72
CA THR A 131 -6.04 -6.96 -4.88
C THR A 131 -5.67 -6.01 -5.99
N LEU A 132 -4.54 -6.29 -6.63
CA LEU A 132 -4.08 -5.49 -7.77
C LEU A 132 -3.77 -6.42 -8.92
N GLU A 133 -4.52 -6.27 -10.00
CA GLU A 133 -4.15 -6.94 -11.24
C GLU A 133 -3.16 -6.04 -11.94
N MET A 134 -1.94 -6.54 -12.12
CA MET A 134 -0.87 -5.74 -12.70
C MET A 134 -1.07 -5.58 -14.21
N PRO A 135 -0.46 -4.54 -14.79
CA PRO A 135 -0.52 -4.37 -16.25
C PRO A 135 0.06 -5.57 -16.98
N GLU A 136 -0.34 -5.73 -18.20
CA GLU A 136 0.16 -6.81 -19.03
C GLU A 136 1.66 -6.73 -19.18
N GLY A 137 2.34 -7.86 -19.13
CA GLY A 137 3.79 -7.89 -19.25
C GLY A 137 4.55 -7.88 -17.92
N PHE A 138 3.81 -7.79 -16.83
CA PHE A 138 4.42 -7.77 -15.49
C PHE A 138 5.16 -9.05 -15.11
#